data_c3e0fdd0d690438ef33c50abf4a9990e
#
_entry.id   c3e0fdd0d690438ef33c50abf4a9990e
#
_cell.length_a   1.000
_cell.length_b   1.000
_cell.length_c   1.000
_cell.angle_alpha   90.00
_cell.angle_beta   90.00
_cell.angle_gamma   90.00
#
_symmetry.space_group_name_H-M   'P 1'
#
loop_
_entity.id
_entity.type
_entity.pdbx_description
1 polymer ?
#
loop_
_entity_poly.entity_id
_entity_poly.type
_entity_poly.pdbx_seq_one_letter_code
_entity_poly.pdbx_strand_id
1 'polypeptide(L)'
;MSARLATVLSRFASRAKDESYLIDEGIGAGYLLHVVVERVAMKVRGLALFPSRPARPSVGARARIRSKGDLVVGRGVTIGSDAYVDALSVDGVRLGDHTTVGRGTRIECTGSLRQRGRGLTVGRRVGLGTDSFYGCAGGVTIGDDTIIGNFVSFHSENHVADRLDVPIRDQGVTHAGIRVGAGCWIGAKATVLDGAQIGDGCIVAAGAVVTAGTYPPNGIYGGVPARLLKTRAASPEVAE
;
A
#
# COMPACT_ATOMS: atom_id res chain seq x y z
N MET A 1 -24.02 -5.77 27.33
CA MET A 1 -23.98 -4.47 26.59
C MET A 1 -22.97 -4.48 25.47
N SER A 2 -21.81 -5.13 25.61
CA SER A 2 -20.78 -5.24 24.56
C SER A 2 -21.23 -6.03 23.32
N ALA A 3 -21.86 -7.21 23.48
CA ALA A 3 -22.29 -8.06 22.35
C ALA A 3 -23.32 -7.35 21.43
N ARG A 4 -24.28 -6.63 21.98
CA ARG A 4 -25.25 -5.86 21.17
C ARG A 4 -24.55 -4.73 20.39
N LEU A 5 -23.56 -4.06 20.98
CA LEU A 5 -22.77 -3.02 20.32
C LEU A 5 -21.92 -3.64 19.21
N ALA A 6 -21.25 -4.76 19.46
CA ALA A 6 -20.48 -5.50 18.46
C ALA A 6 -21.32 -5.89 17.26
N THR A 7 -22.53 -6.44 17.48
CA THR A 7 -23.48 -6.81 16.42
C THR A 7 -23.88 -5.60 15.56
N VAL A 8 -24.21 -4.47 16.18
CA VAL A 8 -24.60 -3.25 15.44
C VAL A 8 -23.42 -2.72 14.63
N LEU A 9 -22.23 -2.64 15.23
CA LEU A 9 -21.04 -2.17 14.56
C LEU A 9 -20.58 -3.11 13.43
N SER A 10 -20.77 -4.45 13.59
CA SER A 10 -20.52 -5.42 12.52
C SER A 10 -21.35 -5.13 11.27
N ARG A 11 -22.64 -4.82 11.43
CA ARG A 11 -23.53 -4.47 10.31
C ARG A 11 -23.06 -3.19 9.59
N PHE A 12 -22.64 -2.17 10.36
CA PHE A 12 -22.09 -0.94 9.76
C PHE A 12 -20.76 -1.18 9.06
N ALA A 13 -19.87 -1.96 9.68
CA ALA A 13 -18.57 -2.30 9.11
C ALA A 13 -18.73 -3.11 7.81
N SER A 14 -19.62 -4.10 7.79
CA SER A 14 -19.90 -4.92 6.60
C SER A 14 -20.40 -4.06 5.44
N ARG A 15 -21.32 -3.13 5.71
CA ARG A 15 -21.80 -2.19 4.68
C ARG A 15 -20.70 -1.24 4.18
N ALA A 16 -19.83 -0.79 5.08
CA ALA A 16 -18.76 0.15 4.73
C ALA A 16 -17.61 -0.50 3.93
N LYS A 17 -17.43 -1.81 4.07
CA LYS A 17 -16.36 -2.57 3.43
C LYS A 17 -16.83 -3.39 2.23
N ASP A 18 -18.15 -3.48 2.00
CA ASP A 18 -18.76 -4.37 1.00
C ASP A 18 -18.38 -5.85 1.19
N GLU A 19 -18.16 -6.27 2.44
CA GLU A 19 -17.80 -7.65 2.81
C GLU A 19 -18.40 -8.03 4.16
N SER A 20 -18.57 -9.31 4.44
CA SER A 20 -18.97 -9.78 5.77
C SER A 20 -17.86 -9.48 6.78
N TYR A 21 -18.15 -8.60 7.74
CA TYR A 21 -17.22 -8.20 8.79
C TYR A 21 -17.84 -8.40 10.16
N LEU A 22 -17.39 -9.42 10.87
CA LEU A 22 -17.87 -9.73 12.22
C LEU A 22 -16.86 -9.22 13.25
N ILE A 23 -17.34 -8.44 14.21
CA ILE A 23 -16.56 -7.96 15.35
C ILE A 23 -16.69 -9.01 16.45
N ASP A 24 -15.56 -9.43 17.02
CA ASP A 24 -15.50 -10.35 18.13
C ASP A 24 -16.27 -9.79 19.34
N GLU A 25 -17.19 -10.59 19.88
CA GLU A 25 -18.08 -10.20 20.99
C GLU A 25 -17.32 -10.02 22.32
N GLY A 26 -16.10 -10.56 22.45
CA GLY A 26 -15.20 -10.38 23.58
C GLY A 26 -14.59 -9.00 23.66
N ILE A 27 -14.67 -8.18 22.60
CA ILE A 27 -14.10 -6.83 22.61
C ILE A 27 -14.93 -5.91 23.52
N GLY A 28 -14.25 -5.29 24.50
CA GLY A 28 -14.89 -4.39 25.45
C GLY A 28 -15.52 -3.15 24.80
N ALA A 29 -16.69 -2.72 25.31
CA ALA A 29 -17.44 -1.58 24.78
C ALA A 29 -16.64 -0.27 24.76
N GLY A 30 -15.77 -0.03 25.76
CA GLY A 30 -14.89 1.15 25.81
C GLY A 30 -13.90 1.19 24.63
N TYR A 31 -13.31 0.05 24.27
CA TYR A 31 -12.44 -0.04 23.11
C TYR A 31 -13.19 0.21 21.80
N LEU A 32 -14.39 -0.41 21.65
CA LEU A 32 -15.24 -0.20 20.47
C LEU A 32 -15.63 1.27 20.31
N LEU A 33 -15.98 1.94 21.42
CA LEU A 33 -16.30 3.37 21.41
C LEU A 33 -15.10 4.20 20.96
N HIS A 34 -13.92 3.89 21.48
CA HIS A 34 -12.67 4.57 21.06
C HIS A 34 -12.45 4.43 19.54
N VAL A 35 -12.57 3.21 19.00
CA VAL A 35 -12.44 2.96 17.55
C VAL A 35 -13.48 3.75 16.75
N VAL A 36 -14.72 3.80 17.20
CA VAL A 36 -15.79 4.58 16.53
C VAL A 36 -15.45 6.06 16.52
N VAL A 37 -15.05 6.63 17.65
CA VAL A 37 -14.66 8.05 17.77
C VAL A 37 -13.49 8.36 16.84
N GLU A 38 -12.47 7.50 16.82
CA GLU A 38 -11.32 7.66 15.92
C GLU A 38 -11.77 7.64 14.44
N ARG A 39 -12.61 6.68 14.05
CA ARG A 39 -13.13 6.58 12.67
C ARG A 39 -13.96 7.79 12.26
N VAL A 40 -14.81 8.30 13.16
CA VAL A 40 -15.57 9.53 12.91
C VAL A 40 -14.62 10.72 12.74
N ALA A 41 -13.65 10.87 13.62
CA ALA A 41 -12.65 11.95 13.54
C ALA A 41 -11.83 11.87 12.22
N MET A 42 -11.47 10.66 11.77
CA MET A 42 -10.80 10.47 10.49
C MET A 42 -11.68 10.91 9.31
N LYS A 43 -12.97 10.58 9.32
CA LYS A 43 -13.92 11.03 8.29
C LYS A 43 -14.07 12.55 8.28
N VAL A 44 -14.22 13.18 9.43
CA VAL A 44 -14.32 14.64 9.56
C VAL A 44 -13.06 15.32 8.99
N ARG A 45 -11.87 14.82 9.31
CA ARG A 45 -10.62 15.35 8.71
C ARG A 45 -10.59 15.17 7.19
N GLY A 46 -11.04 14.02 6.69
CA GLY A 46 -11.15 13.78 5.25
C GLY A 46 -12.08 14.79 4.57
N LEU A 47 -13.23 15.07 5.16
CA LEU A 47 -14.17 16.11 4.67
C LEU A 47 -13.52 17.50 4.65
N ALA A 48 -12.81 17.87 5.71
CA ALA A 48 -12.15 19.16 5.80
C ALA A 48 -10.99 19.33 4.80
N LEU A 49 -10.21 18.26 4.56
CA LEU A 49 -9.06 18.28 3.65
C LEU A 49 -9.44 18.19 2.18
N PHE A 50 -10.61 17.59 1.86
CA PHE A 50 -11.08 17.34 0.49
C PHE A 50 -12.57 17.76 0.32
N PRO A 51 -12.94 19.03 0.55
CA PRO A 51 -14.35 19.45 0.62
C PRO A 51 -15.11 19.24 -0.70
N SER A 52 -14.45 19.43 -1.84
CA SER A 52 -15.09 19.43 -3.16
C SER A 52 -14.98 18.10 -3.92
N ARG A 53 -14.46 17.02 -3.28
CA ARG A 53 -14.27 15.75 -3.98
C ARG A 53 -15.43 14.78 -3.74
N PRO A 54 -15.88 14.03 -4.78
CA PRO A 54 -16.94 13.04 -4.64
C PRO A 54 -16.50 11.87 -3.73
N ALA A 55 -15.30 11.37 -3.90
CA ALA A 55 -14.70 10.38 -3.00
C ALA A 55 -13.70 11.06 -2.05
N ARG A 56 -13.85 10.81 -0.76
CA ARG A 56 -13.05 11.43 0.31
C ARG A 56 -12.44 10.36 1.18
N PRO A 57 -11.10 10.37 1.37
CA PRO A 57 -10.46 9.40 2.26
C PRO A 57 -10.82 9.67 3.72
N SER A 58 -10.81 8.64 4.55
CA SER A 58 -10.70 8.80 6.00
C SER A 58 -9.27 9.11 6.35
N VAL A 59 -8.99 10.24 7.03
CA VAL A 59 -7.62 10.72 7.26
C VAL A 59 -7.27 10.70 8.75
N GLY A 60 -6.22 9.96 9.10
CA GLY A 60 -5.70 9.82 10.46
C GLY A 60 -5.10 11.12 11.02
N ALA A 61 -4.87 11.14 12.31
CA ALA A 61 -4.23 12.27 12.97
C ALA A 61 -2.81 12.49 12.42
N ARG A 62 -2.38 13.74 12.29
CA ARG A 62 -1.04 14.16 11.83
C ARG A 62 -0.63 13.64 10.45
N ALA A 63 -1.55 13.04 9.68
CA ALA A 63 -1.27 12.69 8.30
C ALA A 63 -0.99 13.94 7.47
N ARG A 64 0.05 13.88 6.63
CA ARG A 64 0.48 14.98 5.76
C ARG A 64 0.28 14.57 4.31
N ILE A 65 -0.51 15.36 3.58
CA ILE A 65 -0.81 15.09 2.16
C ILE A 65 -0.42 16.32 1.35
N ARG A 66 0.57 16.16 0.46
CA ARG A 66 1.06 17.19 -0.45
C ARG A 66 0.58 16.88 -1.87
N SER A 67 0.56 17.92 -2.71
CA SER A 67 0.07 17.82 -4.10
C SER A 67 -1.29 17.12 -4.19
N LYS A 68 -2.23 17.58 -3.36
CA LYS A 68 -3.57 16.98 -3.28
C LYS A 68 -4.28 16.91 -4.64
N GLY A 69 -3.92 17.80 -5.59
CA GLY A 69 -4.43 17.80 -6.96
C GLY A 69 -4.14 16.49 -7.69
N ASP A 70 -2.98 15.91 -7.44
CA ASP A 70 -2.47 14.71 -8.08
C ASP A 70 -2.83 13.41 -7.33
N LEU A 71 -3.55 13.52 -6.19
CA LEU A 71 -4.06 12.36 -5.45
C LEU A 71 -5.49 12.04 -5.86
N VAL A 72 -5.72 10.85 -6.40
CA VAL A 72 -7.05 10.30 -6.72
C VAL A 72 -7.33 9.13 -5.77
N VAL A 73 -8.50 9.16 -5.13
CA VAL A 73 -8.91 8.10 -4.18
C VAL A 73 -10.26 7.53 -4.55
N GLY A 74 -10.41 6.24 -4.39
CA GLY A 74 -11.67 5.53 -4.49
C GLY A 74 -12.52 5.63 -3.20
N ARG A 75 -13.63 4.89 -3.18
CA ARG A 75 -14.53 4.79 -2.01
C ARG A 75 -13.83 4.06 -0.88
N GLY A 76 -14.11 4.44 0.37
CA GLY A 76 -13.64 3.72 1.54
C GLY A 76 -12.12 3.76 1.79
N VAL A 77 -11.37 4.57 1.04
CA VAL A 77 -9.92 4.73 1.24
C VAL A 77 -9.63 5.30 2.62
N THR A 78 -8.63 4.72 3.28
CA THR A 78 -8.14 5.17 4.58
C THR A 78 -6.66 5.54 4.48
N ILE A 79 -6.30 6.72 5.01
CA ILE A 79 -4.91 7.17 5.17
C ILE A 79 -4.66 7.23 6.68
N GLY A 80 -3.77 6.38 7.18
CA GLY A 80 -3.47 6.22 8.60
C GLY A 80 -2.85 7.46 9.25
N SER A 81 -2.84 7.45 10.58
CA SER A 81 -2.18 8.51 11.37
C SER A 81 -0.69 8.56 11.05
N ASP A 82 -0.11 9.76 11.10
CA ASP A 82 1.31 10.02 10.81
C ASP A 82 1.77 9.63 9.39
N ALA A 83 0.86 9.21 8.51
CA ALA A 83 1.21 8.91 7.12
C ALA A 83 1.64 10.17 6.36
N TYR A 84 2.60 10.00 5.45
CA TYR A 84 3.07 11.06 4.57
C TYR A 84 2.82 10.65 3.12
N VAL A 85 2.07 11.45 2.38
CA VAL A 85 1.77 11.22 0.97
C VAL A 85 2.16 12.47 0.18
N ASP A 86 3.22 12.39 -0.60
CA ASP A 86 3.56 13.42 -1.60
C ASP A 86 3.22 12.87 -2.99
N ALA A 87 2.10 13.34 -3.54
CA ALA A 87 1.56 12.85 -4.79
C ALA A 87 2.13 13.59 -6.02
N LEU A 88 3.08 14.52 -5.82
CA LEU A 88 3.70 15.26 -6.93
C LEU A 88 4.38 14.28 -7.90
N SER A 89 3.78 14.06 -9.05
CA SER A 89 4.31 13.16 -10.08
C SER A 89 3.59 13.37 -11.42
N VAL A 90 4.04 12.68 -12.47
CA VAL A 90 3.43 12.77 -13.80
C VAL A 90 2.04 12.12 -13.80
N ASP A 91 1.92 10.91 -13.24
CA ASP A 91 0.69 10.11 -13.27
C ASP A 91 -0.13 10.23 -11.96
N GLY A 92 0.41 10.93 -10.97
CA GLY A 92 -0.22 11.12 -9.65
C GLY A 92 -0.14 9.88 -8.76
N VAL A 93 -0.88 9.94 -7.64
CA VAL A 93 -1.13 8.80 -6.75
C VAL A 93 -2.59 8.40 -6.87
N ARG A 94 -2.84 7.16 -7.26
CA ARG A 94 -4.18 6.59 -7.44
C ARG A 94 -4.38 5.45 -6.46
N LEU A 95 -5.35 5.57 -5.57
CA LEU A 95 -5.69 4.55 -4.57
C LEU A 95 -7.10 4.03 -4.88
N GLY A 96 -7.22 2.75 -5.23
CA GLY A 96 -8.49 2.10 -5.53
C GLY A 96 -9.40 1.97 -4.30
N ASP A 97 -10.63 1.51 -4.52
CA ASP A 97 -11.66 1.37 -3.48
C ASP A 97 -11.16 0.50 -2.32
N HIS A 98 -11.49 0.91 -1.08
CA HIS A 98 -11.18 0.21 0.15
C HIS A 98 -9.69 -0.03 0.44
N THR A 99 -8.81 0.71 -0.24
CA THR A 99 -7.36 0.66 0.01
C THR A 99 -7.00 1.39 1.30
N THR A 100 -6.05 0.83 2.04
CA THR A 100 -5.57 1.41 3.29
C THR A 100 -4.08 1.72 3.21
N VAL A 101 -3.73 2.98 3.38
CA VAL A 101 -2.36 3.42 3.68
C VAL A 101 -2.18 3.31 5.20
N GLY A 102 -1.26 2.47 5.65
CA GLY A 102 -1.03 2.22 7.06
C GLY A 102 -0.48 3.44 7.81
N ARG A 103 -0.55 3.38 9.13
CA ARG A 103 0.04 4.41 10.01
C ARG A 103 1.54 4.54 9.72
N GLY A 104 2.07 5.77 9.75
CA GLY A 104 3.50 6.06 9.56
C GLY A 104 4.04 5.79 8.15
N THR A 105 3.22 5.26 7.24
CA THR A 105 3.64 4.92 5.88
C THR A 105 3.90 6.16 5.05
N ARG A 106 4.99 6.14 4.28
CA ARG A 106 5.44 7.22 3.41
C ARG A 106 5.30 6.84 1.95
N ILE A 107 4.70 7.71 1.16
CA ILE A 107 4.60 7.61 -0.30
C ILE A 107 5.25 8.86 -0.87
N GLU A 108 6.34 8.68 -1.62
CA GLU A 108 7.11 9.77 -2.22
C GLU A 108 7.31 9.48 -3.71
N CYS A 109 6.73 10.32 -4.56
CA CYS A 109 6.74 10.07 -6.01
C CYS A 109 7.79 10.89 -6.76
N THR A 110 8.33 11.94 -6.13
CA THR A 110 9.36 12.81 -6.74
C THR A 110 10.47 13.04 -5.75
N GLY A 111 11.64 12.48 -6.03
CA GLY A 111 12.82 12.61 -5.16
C GLY A 111 13.56 13.94 -5.34
N SER A 112 13.45 14.58 -6.51
CA SER A 112 14.10 15.84 -6.83
C SER A 112 13.20 16.72 -7.69
N LEU A 113 13.20 18.03 -7.45
CA LEU A 113 12.46 18.99 -8.26
C LEU A 113 13.02 19.17 -9.69
N ARG A 114 14.14 18.55 -10.00
CA ARG A 114 14.72 18.57 -11.37
C ARG A 114 13.89 17.75 -12.35
N GLN A 115 13.25 16.68 -11.86
CA GLN A 115 12.42 15.81 -12.68
C GLN A 115 11.30 15.20 -11.81
N ARG A 116 10.05 15.33 -12.28
CA ARG A 116 8.93 14.68 -11.63
C ARG A 116 9.01 13.17 -11.86
N GLY A 117 8.80 12.40 -10.81
CA GLY A 117 8.66 10.95 -10.91
C GLY A 117 7.34 10.55 -11.56
N ARG A 118 7.20 9.24 -11.83
CA ARG A 118 6.03 8.66 -12.52
C ARG A 118 4.81 8.61 -11.61
N GLY A 119 4.89 8.02 -10.42
CA GLY A 119 3.77 7.96 -9.49
C GLY A 119 3.43 6.56 -8.98
N LEU A 120 2.27 6.44 -8.34
CA LEU A 120 1.80 5.21 -7.70
C LEU A 120 0.35 4.90 -8.13
N THR A 121 0.13 3.69 -8.62
CA THR A 121 -1.22 3.16 -8.86
C THR A 121 -1.47 1.93 -8.01
N VAL A 122 -2.52 1.95 -7.19
CA VAL A 122 -2.90 0.86 -6.29
C VAL A 122 -4.34 0.45 -6.59
N GLY A 123 -4.54 -0.84 -6.73
CA GLY A 123 -5.84 -1.45 -6.96
C GLY A 123 -6.79 -1.36 -5.75
N ARG A 124 -7.87 -2.12 -5.81
CA ARG A 124 -8.91 -2.18 -4.76
C ARG A 124 -8.50 -3.13 -3.65
N ARG A 125 -8.99 -2.88 -2.41
CA ARG A 125 -8.81 -3.73 -1.22
C ARG A 125 -7.35 -4.06 -0.92
N VAL A 126 -6.46 -3.10 -1.17
CA VAL A 126 -5.02 -3.24 -0.90
C VAL A 126 -4.67 -2.66 0.46
N GLY A 127 -3.89 -3.41 1.24
CA GLY A 127 -3.27 -2.93 2.47
C GLY A 127 -1.81 -2.57 2.25
N LEU A 128 -1.44 -1.28 2.40
CA LEU A 128 -0.07 -0.79 2.18
C LEU A 128 0.81 -0.85 3.45
N GLY A 129 0.48 -1.72 4.40
CA GLY A 129 1.25 -1.90 5.63
C GLY A 129 1.35 -0.65 6.51
N THR A 130 2.01 -0.78 7.64
CA THR A 130 2.37 0.33 8.53
C THR A 130 3.87 0.59 8.47
N ASP A 131 4.28 1.83 8.72
CA ASP A 131 5.69 2.25 8.76
C ASP A 131 6.49 1.79 7.53
N SER A 132 5.84 1.76 6.36
CA SER A 132 6.38 1.31 5.08
C SER A 132 6.78 2.50 4.20
N PHE A 133 7.66 2.27 3.23
CA PHE A 133 8.14 3.31 2.32
C PHE A 133 7.87 2.94 0.85
N TYR A 134 7.32 3.87 0.10
CA TYR A 134 7.04 3.74 -1.33
C TYR A 134 7.73 4.88 -2.08
N GLY A 135 8.95 4.62 -2.56
CA GLY A 135 9.68 5.49 -3.48
C GLY A 135 9.22 5.22 -4.91
N CYS A 136 8.39 6.09 -5.46
CA CYS A 136 7.66 5.87 -6.70
C CYS A 136 8.18 6.71 -7.88
N ALA A 137 9.45 7.12 -7.85
CA ALA A 137 10.05 7.95 -8.91
C ALA A 137 10.02 7.25 -10.29
N GLY A 138 10.29 5.95 -10.34
CA GLY A 138 10.21 5.15 -11.57
C GLY A 138 8.83 4.58 -11.88
N GLY A 139 7.87 4.77 -10.97
CA GLY A 139 6.52 4.22 -11.05
C GLY A 139 6.36 2.91 -10.28
N VAL A 140 5.27 2.80 -9.54
CA VAL A 140 4.88 1.59 -8.82
C VAL A 140 3.43 1.27 -9.13
N THR A 141 3.15 0.02 -9.48
CA THR A 141 1.80 -0.49 -9.69
C THR A 141 1.56 -1.69 -8.79
N ILE A 142 0.44 -1.72 -8.07
CA ILE A 142 0.04 -2.80 -7.16
C ILE A 142 -1.38 -3.21 -7.51
N GLY A 143 -1.57 -4.50 -7.83
CA GLY A 143 -2.87 -5.06 -8.20
C GLY A 143 -3.83 -5.20 -7.02
N ASP A 144 -5.10 -5.49 -7.36
CA ASP A 144 -6.20 -5.67 -6.41
C ASP A 144 -5.88 -6.75 -5.36
N ASP A 145 -6.53 -6.66 -4.19
CA ASP A 145 -6.51 -7.71 -3.16
C ASP A 145 -5.12 -8.08 -2.61
N THR A 146 -4.14 -7.20 -2.79
CA THR A 146 -2.76 -7.41 -2.33
C THR A 146 -2.58 -6.92 -0.90
N ILE A 147 -1.93 -7.75 -0.08
CA ILE A 147 -1.61 -7.44 1.31
C ILE A 147 -0.11 -7.18 1.43
N ILE A 148 0.26 -6.01 1.94
CA ILE A 148 1.66 -5.65 2.19
C ILE A 148 1.86 -5.54 3.70
N GLY A 149 2.87 -6.24 4.19
CA GLY A 149 3.27 -6.24 5.60
C GLY A 149 3.87 -4.91 6.05
N ASN A 150 4.19 -4.86 7.33
CA ASN A 150 4.77 -3.65 7.93
C ASN A 150 6.26 -3.51 7.57
N PHE A 151 6.77 -2.28 7.57
CA PHE A 151 8.17 -1.95 7.29
C PHE A 151 8.67 -2.43 5.92
N VAL A 152 7.78 -2.60 4.95
CA VAL A 152 8.17 -2.93 3.57
C VAL A 152 8.66 -1.68 2.86
N SER A 153 9.66 -1.82 1.99
CA SER A 153 10.18 -0.70 1.20
C SER A 153 10.18 -1.00 -0.29
N PHE A 154 9.71 -0.03 -1.07
CA PHE A 154 9.73 -0.03 -2.52
C PHE A 154 10.68 1.07 -3.01
N HIS A 155 11.59 0.74 -3.91
CA HIS A 155 12.57 1.65 -4.48
C HIS A 155 12.56 1.50 -6.01
N SER A 156 11.78 2.32 -6.70
CA SER A 156 11.61 2.25 -8.16
C SER A 156 12.60 3.12 -8.94
N GLU A 157 13.77 3.36 -8.37
CA GLU A 157 14.83 4.15 -8.96
C GLU A 157 16.18 3.57 -8.57
N ASN A 158 17.14 3.54 -9.51
CA ASN A 158 18.53 3.20 -9.26
C ASN A 158 19.44 4.34 -9.71
N HIS A 159 20.50 4.60 -8.94
CA HIS A 159 21.58 5.47 -9.39
C HIS A 159 22.48 4.77 -10.41
N VAL A 160 22.87 5.50 -11.46
CA VAL A 160 23.91 5.06 -12.39
C VAL A 160 25.25 5.14 -11.67
N ALA A 161 26.07 4.09 -11.77
CA ALA A 161 27.35 3.97 -11.09
C ALA A 161 28.44 3.35 -11.98
N ASP A 162 28.30 3.41 -13.31
CA ASP A 162 29.17 2.70 -14.27
C ASP A 162 30.52 3.39 -14.45
N ARG A 163 30.60 4.69 -14.17
CA ARG A 163 31.80 5.49 -14.32
C ARG A 163 32.51 5.70 -12.99
N LEU A 164 33.81 5.34 -12.93
CA LEU A 164 34.65 5.52 -11.74
C LEU A 164 35.23 6.94 -11.58
N ASP A 165 35.27 7.67 -12.68
CA ASP A 165 35.83 9.05 -12.75
C ASP A 165 34.81 10.15 -12.46
N VAL A 166 33.52 9.78 -12.28
CA VAL A 166 32.42 10.69 -11.97
C VAL A 166 31.73 10.24 -10.67
N PRO A 167 31.49 11.15 -9.71
CA PRO A 167 30.75 10.82 -8.53
C PRO A 167 29.35 10.23 -8.88
N ILE A 168 28.88 9.18 -8.18
CA ILE A 168 27.61 8.50 -8.45
C ILE A 168 26.44 9.50 -8.50
N ARG A 169 26.41 10.48 -7.59
CA ARG A 169 25.38 11.52 -7.55
C ARG A 169 25.23 12.35 -8.83
N ASP A 170 26.27 12.38 -9.66
CA ASP A 170 26.35 13.20 -10.87
C ASP A 170 26.15 12.35 -12.15
N GLN A 171 26.02 11.01 -12.01
CA GLN A 171 25.83 10.10 -13.14
C GLN A 171 24.34 9.92 -13.52
N GLY A 172 23.42 10.44 -12.70
CA GLY A 172 21.98 10.34 -12.96
C GLY A 172 21.33 9.07 -12.38
N VAL A 173 20.13 8.78 -12.85
CA VAL A 173 19.29 7.70 -12.37
C VAL A 173 18.62 6.94 -13.51
N THR A 174 18.27 5.68 -13.27
CA THR A 174 17.47 4.86 -14.18
C THR A 174 16.16 4.44 -13.51
N HIS A 175 15.14 4.20 -14.32
CA HIS A 175 13.81 3.82 -13.89
C HIS A 175 13.26 2.71 -14.79
N ALA A 176 13.03 1.53 -14.25
CA ALA A 176 12.32 0.45 -14.92
C ALA A 176 10.90 0.27 -14.36
N GLY A 177 10.66 0.82 -13.15
CA GLY A 177 9.41 0.72 -12.42
C GLY A 177 9.20 -0.64 -11.72
N ILE A 178 8.25 -0.68 -10.81
CA ILE A 178 7.89 -1.88 -10.05
C ILE A 178 6.44 -2.25 -10.33
N ARG A 179 6.19 -3.54 -10.59
CA ARG A 179 4.85 -4.08 -10.73
C ARG A 179 4.63 -5.22 -9.75
N VAL A 180 3.53 -5.16 -9.01
CA VAL A 180 3.02 -6.25 -8.17
C VAL A 180 1.64 -6.61 -8.68
N GLY A 181 1.41 -7.88 -8.96
CA GLY A 181 0.14 -8.41 -9.42
C GLY A 181 -0.95 -8.38 -8.35
N ALA A 182 -2.12 -8.90 -8.70
CA ALA A 182 -3.25 -9.03 -7.80
C ALA A 182 -3.11 -10.21 -6.84
N GLY A 183 -3.77 -10.13 -5.66
CA GLY A 183 -3.83 -11.24 -4.70
C GLY A 183 -2.47 -11.64 -4.11
N CYS A 184 -1.50 -10.76 -4.11
CA CYS A 184 -0.17 -11.01 -3.56
C CYS A 184 -0.12 -10.79 -2.05
N TRP A 185 0.85 -11.44 -1.42
CA TRP A 185 1.23 -11.16 -0.04
C TRP A 185 2.72 -10.82 0.02
N ILE A 186 3.02 -9.58 0.37
CA ILE A 186 4.41 -9.11 0.59
C ILE A 186 4.66 -9.12 2.09
N GLY A 187 5.54 -10.01 2.54
CA GLY A 187 5.89 -10.19 3.94
C GLY A 187 6.58 -8.96 4.55
N ALA A 188 6.47 -8.82 5.86
CA ALA A 188 7.05 -7.69 6.59
C ALA A 188 8.56 -7.54 6.34
N LYS A 189 9.04 -6.30 6.31
CA LYS A 189 10.45 -5.94 6.07
C LYS A 189 11.02 -6.40 4.72
N ALA A 190 10.18 -6.82 3.77
CA ALA A 190 10.66 -7.08 2.41
C ALA A 190 11.07 -5.76 1.73
N THR A 191 12.07 -5.84 0.86
CA THR A 191 12.51 -4.73 0.01
C THR A 191 12.26 -5.10 -1.44
N VAL A 192 11.59 -4.22 -2.20
CA VAL A 192 11.32 -4.42 -3.63
C VAL A 192 12.05 -3.33 -4.40
N LEU A 193 12.94 -3.76 -5.28
CA LEU A 193 13.82 -2.88 -6.04
C LEU A 193 13.28 -2.64 -7.46
N ASP A 194 13.81 -1.58 -8.07
CA ASP A 194 13.46 -1.18 -9.44
C ASP A 194 13.58 -2.34 -10.44
N GLY A 195 12.64 -2.40 -11.38
CA GLY A 195 12.56 -3.46 -12.39
C GLY A 195 11.94 -4.78 -11.92
N ALA A 196 11.48 -4.89 -10.67
CA ALA A 196 10.79 -6.09 -10.19
C ALA A 196 9.38 -6.20 -10.79
N GLN A 197 9.08 -7.37 -11.41
CA GLN A 197 7.80 -7.71 -12.01
C GLN A 197 7.23 -8.94 -11.31
N ILE A 198 6.40 -8.73 -10.28
CA ILE A 198 5.82 -9.81 -9.45
C ILE A 198 4.45 -10.17 -10.02
N GLY A 199 4.26 -11.43 -10.41
CA GLY A 199 3.01 -11.94 -10.95
C GLY A 199 1.91 -12.07 -9.91
N ASP A 200 0.69 -12.37 -10.35
CA ASP A 200 -0.49 -12.52 -9.49
C ASP A 200 -0.33 -13.67 -8.49
N GLY A 201 -0.93 -13.54 -7.33
CA GLY A 201 -0.98 -14.58 -6.31
C GLY A 201 0.37 -14.92 -5.66
N CYS A 202 1.42 -14.16 -5.91
CA CYS A 202 2.75 -14.41 -5.33
C CYS A 202 2.78 -14.11 -3.83
N ILE A 203 3.66 -14.82 -3.12
CA ILE A 203 4.05 -14.53 -1.76
C ILE A 203 5.54 -14.17 -1.75
N VAL A 204 5.86 -13.02 -1.20
CA VAL A 204 7.23 -12.64 -0.88
C VAL A 204 7.42 -12.80 0.62
N ALA A 205 8.38 -13.64 1.01
CA ALA A 205 8.68 -13.92 2.42
C ALA A 205 9.18 -12.67 3.15
N ALA A 206 8.96 -12.62 4.46
CA ALA A 206 9.46 -11.52 5.28
C ALA A 206 10.98 -11.37 5.16
N GLY A 207 11.46 -10.12 5.10
CA GLY A 207 12.88 -9.79 4.98
C GLY A 207 13.52 -10.11 3.62
N ALA A 208 12.77 -10.57 2.63
CA ALA A 208 13.31 -10.85 1.30
C ALA A 208 13.66 -9.56 0.54
N VAL A 209 14.68 -9.63 -0.33
CA VAL A 209 15.04 -8.55 -1.25
C VAL A 209 14.72 -8.99 -2.69
N VAL A 210 13.66 -8.41 -3.23
CA VAL A 210 13.18 -8.66 -4.60
C VAL A 210 13.92 -7.72 -5.54
N THR A 211 14.80 -8.26 -6.36
CA THR A 211 15.59 -7.49 -7.35
C THR A 211 14.87 -7.40 -8.69
N ALA A 212 15.45 -6.64 -9.64
CA ALA A 212 14.95 -6.61 -11.02
C ALA A 212 14.79 -8.00 -11.60
N GLY A 213 13.69 -8.23 -12.31
CA GLY A 213 13.39 -9.51 -12.97
C GLY A 213 11.91 -9.88 -12.86
N THR A 214 11.55 -10.99 -13.53
CA THR A 214 10.19 -11.52 -13.54
C THR A 214 10.04 -12.63 -12.51
N TYR A 215 9.01 -12.52 -11.69
CA TYR A 215 8.62 -13.45 -10.64
C TYR A 215 7.28 -14.08 -11.05
N PRO A 216 7.28 -15.29 -11.65
CA PRO A 216 6.07 -15.93 -12.14
C PRO A 216 4.92 -16.02 -11.13
N PRO A 217 3.65 -16.01 -11.60
CA PRO A 217 2.48 -16.05 -10.72
C PRO A 217 2.48 -17.24 -9.77
N ASN A 218 1.82 -17.06 -8.61
CA ASN A 218 1.65 -18.10 -7.58
C ASN A 218 2.96 -18.65 -6.98
N GLY A 219 4.10 -17.98 -7.22
CA GLY A 219 5.37 -18.34 -6.60
C GLY A 219 5.46 -17.83 -5.15
N ILE A 220 6.18 -18.58 -4.32
CA ILE A 220 6.63 -18.16 -3.00
C ILE A 220 8.12 -17.88 -3.11
N TYR A 221 8.49 -16.62 -2.91
CA TYR A 221 9.85 -16.13 -3.09
C TYR A 221 10.44 -15.68 -1.76
N GLY A 222 11.70 -15.97 -1.51
CA GLY A 222 12.38 -15.56 -0.27
C GLY A 222 13.89 -15.49 -0.41
N GLY A 223 14.53 -14.85 0.55
CA GLY A 223 16.00 -14.69 0.60
C GLY A 223 16.50 -13.35 0.08
N VAL A 224 17.84 -13.17 0.10
CA VAL A 224 18.55 -11.97 -0.34
C VAL A 224 19.69 -12.42 -1.28
N PRO A 225 19.52 -12.29 -2.60
CA PRO A 225 18.31 -11.87 -3.31
C PRO A 225 17.20 -12.93 -3.28
N ALA A 226 15.95 -12.51 -3.48
CA ALA A 226 14.80 -13.41 -3.47
C ALA A 226 14.87 -14.45 -4.60
N ARG A 227 14.59 -15.72 -4.24
CA ARG A 227 14.53 -16.84 -5.17
C ARG A 227 13.24 -17.62 -4.95
N LEU A 228 12.79 -18.34 -5.97
CA LEU A 228 11.65 -19.23 -5.85
C LEU A 228 11.94 -20.31 -4.83
N LEU A 229 11.12 -20.41 -3.80
CA LEU A 229 11.18 -21.46 -2.76
C LEU A 229 10.24 -22.62 -3.13
N LYS A 230 9.02 -22.29 -3.53
CA LYS A 230 8.01 -23.21 -4.04
C LYS A 230 6.90 -22.47 -4.75
N THR A 231 6.07 -23.20 -5.51
CA THR A 231 4.82 -22.67 -6.07
C THR A 231 3.66 -23.02 -5.13
N ARG A 232 2.68 -22.12 -5.01
CA ARG A 232 1.44 -22.40 -4.30
C ARG A 232 0.69 -23.49 -5.07
N ALA A 233 0.29 -24.55 -4.38
CA ALA A 233 -0.60 -25.54 -4.95
C ALA A 233 -2.01 -24.94 -5.05
N ALA A 234 -2.74 -25.22 -6.14
CA ALA A 234 -4.19 -25.08 -6.14
C ALA A 234 -4.74 -25.97 -5.03
N SER A 235 -5.66 -25.47 -4.19
CA SER A 235 -6.38 -26.36 -3.26
C SER A 235 -7.04 -27.44 -4.13
N PRO A 236 -6.93 -28.75 -3.75
CA PRO A 236 -7.78 -29.75 -4.39
C PRO A 236 -9.22 -29.28 -4.21
N GLU A 237 -10.02 -29.28 -5.28
CA GLU A 237 -11.45 -29.04 -5.18
C GLU A 237 -11.99 -29.94 -4.07
N VAL A 238 -12.60 -29.34 -3.07
CA VAL A 238 -13.39 -30.10 -2.08
C VAL A 238 -14.56 -30.61 -2.90
N ALA A 239 -14.47 -31.86 -3.33
CA ALA A 239 -15.61 -32.54 -3.93
C ALA A 239 -16.71 -32.56 -2.87
N GLU A 240 -17.84 -31.86 -3.16
CA GLU A 240 -19.07 -31.94 -2.40
C GLU A 240 -19.69 -33.34 -2.48
#